data_ffd1fa5e8d8d929c3abcbbb237e97563
#
_entry.id   ffd1fa5e8d8d929c3abcbbb237e97563
#
_cell.length_a   1.000
_cell.length_b   1.000
_cell.length_c   1.000
_cell.angle_alpha   90.00
_cell.angle_beta   90.00
_cell.angle_gamma   90.00
#
_symmetry.space_group_name_H-M   'P 1'
#
loop_
_entity.id
_entity.type
_entity.pdbx_description
1 polymer ?
#
loop_
_entity_poly.entity_id
_entity_poly.type
_entity_poly.pdbx_seq_one_letter_code
_entity_poly.pdbx_strand_id
1 'polypeptide(L)' 'MFAENHLTESLEEVTAFLLNERRKTLSEAEWRFRMRGYGYSLRRTDRGVEVARLPQKTVLGTIQA' A
#
# COMPACT_ATOMS: atom_id res chain seq x y z
N MET A 1 -13.21 19.52 4.14
CA MET A 1 -13.84 18.98 2.94
C MET A 1 -12.85 18.31 2.03
N PHE A 2 -11.90 19.05 1.55
CA PHE A 2 -10.92 18.46 0.65
C PHE A 2 -10.10 17.36 1.30
N ALA A 3 -9.85 17.51 2.59
CA ALA A 3 -9.06 16.52 3.29
C ALA A 3 -9.73 15.15 3.27
N GLU A 4 -11.03 15.14 3.43
CA GLU A 4 -11.77 13.87 3.44
C GLU A 4 -11.74 13.20 2.08
N ASN A 5 -12.04 13.98 1.05
CA ASN A 5 -12.00 13.45 -0.31
C ASN A 5 -10.61 12.99 -0.65
N HIS A 6 -9.62 13.76 -0.20
CA HIS A 6 -8.24 13.44 -0.48
C HIS A 6 -7.86 12.10 0.15
N LEU A 7 -8.31 11.85 1.36
CA LEU A 7 -7.99 10.58 2.03
C LEU A 7 -8.61 9.40 1.31
N THR A 8 -9.85 9.54 0.86
CA THR A 8 -10.52 8.47 0.14
C THR A 8 -9.84 8.20 -1.18
N GLU A 9 -9.56 9.26 -1.92
CA GLU A 9 -8.89 9.11 -3.20
C GLU A 9 -7.51 8.51 -2.99
N SER A 10 -6.86 8.92 -1.91
CA SER A 10 -5.53 8.45 -1.62
C SER A 10 -5.47 6.94 -1.48
N LEU A 11 -6.46 6.36 -0.81
CA LEU A 11 -6.45 4.91 -0.63
C LEU A 11 -6.66 4.19 -1.97
N GLU A 12 -7.58 4.66 -2.79
CA GLU A 12 -7.82 4.04 -4.08
C GLU A 12 -6.61 4.18 -4.98
N GLU A 13 -6.01 5.36 -5.00
CA GLU A 13 -4.84 5.59 -5.82
C GLU A 13 -3.65 4.77 -5.34
N VAL A 14 -3.49 4.69 -4.04
CA VAL A 14 -2.41 3.90 -3.47
C VAL A 14 -2.59 2.44 -3.82
N THR A 15 -3.82 1.92 -3.71
CA THR A 15 -4.09 0.54 -4.05
C THR A 15 -3.73 0.25 -5.49
N ALA A 16 -4.16 1.12 -6.40
CA ALA A 16 -3.87 0.93 -7.82
C ALA A 16 -2.38 0.97 -8.07
N PHE A 17 -1.69 1.91 -7.43
CA PHE A 17 -0.25 2.02 -7.57
C PHE A 17 0.45 0.76 -7.06
N LEU A 18 0.06 0.29 -5.88
CA LEU A 18 0.70 -0.88 -5.28
C LEU A 18 0.50 -2.12 -6.14
N LEU A 19 -0.70 -2.32 -6.65
CA LEU A 19 -0.98 -3.49 -7.46
C LEU A 19 -0.26 -3.41 -8.80
N ASN A 20 -0.16 -2.22 -9.36
CA ASN A 20 0.57 -2.04 -10.59
C ASN A 20 2.06 -2.34 -10.39
N GLU A 21 2.61 -1.91 -9.27
CA GLU A 21 4.02 -2.17 -8.97
C GLU A 21 4.25 -3.66 -8.67
N ARG A 22 3.24 -4.34 -8.10
CA ARG A 22 3.36 -5.78 -7.87
C ARG A 22 3.64 -6.54 -9.15
N ARG A 23 3.02 -6.11 -10.23
CA ARG A 23 3.20 -6.75 -11.53
C ARG A 23 4.62 -6.66 -12.03
N LYS A 24 5.35 -5.64 -11.59
CA LYS A 24 6.72 -5.41 -12.03
C LYS A 24 7.74 -6.16 -11.20
N THR A 25 7.28 -6.84 -10.15
CA THR A 25 8.18 -7.56 -9.26
C THR A 25 8.00 -9.05 -9.41
N LEU A 26 9.03 -9.81 -9.04
CA LEU A 26 9.03 -11.25 -9.19
C LEU A 26 8.49 -11.97 -7.96
N SER A 27 8.48 -11.31 -6.80
CA SER A 27 8.04 -11.95 -5.57
C SER A 27 7.40 -10.91 -4.67
N GLU A 28 6.65 -11.42 -3.68
CA GLU A 28 6.03 -10.52 -2.71
C GLU A 28 7.08 -9.82 -1.86
N ALA A 29 8.16 -10.51 -1.53
CA ALA A 29 9.21 -9.91 -0.73
C ALA A 29 9.84 -8.74 -1.46
N GLU A 30 10.09 -8.91 -2.76
CA GLU A 30 10.65 -7.84 -3.57
C GLU A 30 9.68 -6.66 -3.63
N TRP A 31 8.40 -6.96 -3.78
CA TRP A 31 7.36 -5.95 -3.83
C TRP A 31 7.34 -5.12 -2.54
N ARG A 32 7.36 -5.80 -1.39
CA ARG A 32 7.33 -5.09 -0.12
C ARG A 32 8.56 -4.22 0.06
N PHE A 33 9.70 -4.75 -0.32
CA PHE A 33 10.95 -3.99 -0.21
C PHE A 33 10.88 -2.74 -1.08
N ARG A 34 10.39 -2.92 -2.31
CA ARG A 34 10.28 -1.82 -3.25
C ARG A 34 9.34 -0.74 -2.75
N MET A 35 8.22 -1.16 -2.17
CA MET A 35 7.23 -0.19 -1.69
C MET A 35 7.73 0.60 -0.50
N ARG A 36 8.62 0.03 0.28
CA ARG A 36 9.22 0.78 1.39
C ARG A 36 9.98 1.99 0.86
N GLY A 37 10.59 1.85 -0.28
CA GLY A 37 11.29 2.98 -0.89
C GLY A 37 10.35 4.11 -1.30
N TYR A 38 9.09 3.79 -1.48
CA TYR A 38 8.08 4.79 -1.80
C TYR A 38 7.34 5.30 -0.56
N GLY A 39 7.69 4.76 0.61
CA GLY A 39 7.08 5.23 1.83
C GLY A 39 5.90 4.40 2.30
N TYR A 40 5.78 3.14 1.85
CA TYR A 40 4.69 2.27 2.25
C TYR A 40 5.21 1.01 2.92
N SER A 41 4.53 0.61 3.97
CA SER A 41 4.84 -0.63 4.67
C SER A 41 3.73 -1.63 4.36
N LEU A 42 4.09 -2.78 3.82
CA LEU A 42 3.14 -3.82 3.47
C LEU A 42 3.34 -5.02 4.38
N ARG A 43 2.25 -5.54 4.92
CA ARG A 43 2.33 -6.69 5.82
C ARG A 43 1.26 -7.71 5.45
N ARG A 44 1.70 -8.94 5.18
CA ARG A 44 0.78 -10.02 4.84
C ARG A 44 -0.02 -10.42 6.08
N THR A 45 -1.34 -10.49 5.92
CA THR A 45 -2.23 -10.93 6.99
C THR A 45 -3.19 -11.96 6.43
N ASP A 46 -4.02 -12.52 7.30
CA ASP A 46 -5.01 -13.49 6.88
C ASP A 46 -6.01 -12.92 5.90
N ARG A 47 -6.18 -11.60 5.92
CA ARG A 47 -7.20 -10.94 5.11
C ARG A 47 -6.64 -10.30 3.87
N GLY A 48 -5.33 -10.37 3.68
CA GLY A 48 -4.68 -9.75 2.54
C GLY A 48 -3.43 -9.02 3.00
N VAL A 49 -3.11 -7.93 2.32
CA VAL A 49 -1.91 -7.17 2.64
C VAL A 49 -2.31 -5.87 3.30
N GLU A 50 -1.88 -5.68 4.54
CA GLU A 50 -2.12 -4.45 5.26
C GLU A 50 -1.15 -3.38 4.79
N VAL A 51 -1.69 -2.23 4.43
CA VAL A 51 -0.90 -1.12 3.90
C VAL A 51 -0.82 -0.01 4.93
N ALA A 52 0.38 0.44 5.21
CA ALA A 52 0.59 1.55 6.13
C ALA A 52 1.54 2.54 5.50
N ARG A 53 1.42 3.78 5.91
CA ARG A 53 2.30 4.84 5.42
C ARG A 53 3.41 5.10 6.41
N LEU A 54 4.63 5.11 5.90
CA LEU A 54 5.80 5.41 6.72
C LEU A 54 6.00 6.92 6.80
N PRO A 55 6.67 7.43 7.81
CA PRO A 55 7.42 6.65 8.82
C PRO A 55 6.60 6.24 10.03
N GLN A 56 5.42 6.82 10.25
CA GLN A 56 4.65 6.54 11.45
C GLN A 56 3.89 5.22 11.40
N LYS A 57 3.83 4.58 10.24
CA LYS A 57 3.06 3.37 10.04
C LYS A 57 1.57 3.62 10.23
N THR A 58 1.09 4.72 9.65
CA THR A 58 -0.33 5.01 9.69
C THR A 58 -1.04 4.02 8.76
N VAL A 59 -1.87 3.16 9.34
CA VAL A 59 -2.56 2.14 8.58
C VAL A 59 -3.59 2.77 7.66
N LEU A 60 -3.50 2.44 6.37
CA LEU A 60 -4.43 2.95 5.37
C LEU A 60 -5.55 1.97 5.10
N GLY A 61 -5.26 0.68 5.16
CA GLY A 61 -6.25 -0.34 4.89
C GLY A 61 -5.61 -1.64 4.50
N THR A 62 -6.45 -2.59 4.08
CA THR A 62 -5.99 -3.90 3.64
C THR A 62 -6.43 -4.11 2.20
N ILE A 63 -5.52 -4.58 1.37
CA ILE A 63 -5.80 -4.82 -0.03
C ILE A 63 -5.66 -6.30 -0.34
N GLN A 64 -6.35 -6.72 -1.39
CA GLN A 64 -6.29 -8.11 -1.84
C GLN A 64 -5.16 -8.22 -2.86
N ALA A 65 -4.10 -8.89 -2.46
CA ALA A 65 -2.95 -9.04 -3.35
C ALA A 65 -2.21 -10.35 -3.09
#